data_2aa4b95304be83d2c4868498f5c67f00
#
_entry.id   2aa4b95304be83d2c4868498f5c67f00
#
_cell.length_a   1.000
_cell.length_b   1.000
_cell.length_c   1.000
_cell.angle_alpha   90.00
_cell.angle_beta   90.00
_cell.angle_gamma   90.00
#
_symmetry.space_group_name_H-M   'P 1'
#
loop_
_entity.id
_entity.type
_entity.pdbx_description
1 polymer ?
#
loop_
_entity_poly.entity_id
_entity_poly.type
_entity_poly.pdbx_seq_one_letter_code
_entity_poly.pdbx_strand_id
1 'polypeptide(L)'
;FDGNMVVIVANARHMKNVPGKKTDMKDAEWIATLLRAGLLQGSFIPSQPIRRLRDLTRYRKSIVEEITSQKNRIEKHLQSCGFKLSTFLTDIFGVSGRAIMDHLARSGRISPQDVDQYVKKRARTKLNEIKLAVNGRMDHLQREFLKILLKRLDESYEHLQLIEQKI
;
A
#
# COMPACT_ATOMS: atom_id res chain seq x y z
N PHE A 1 3.57 32.92 -3.29
CA PHE A 1 4.70 33.72 -3.78
C PHE A 1 4.65 34.01 -5.29
N ASP A 2 3.53 33.67 -5.96
CA ASP A 2 3.39 33.88 -7.40
C ASP A 2 3.15 35.39 -7.67
N GLY A 3 4.14 36.04 -8.24
CA GLY A 3 3.99 37.34 -8.87
C GLY A 3 4.98 38.43 -8.43
N ASN A 4 5.56 38.34 -7.22
CA ASN A 4 6.43 39.42 -6.69
C ASN A 4 7.89 38.98 -6.41
N MET A 5 8.23 37.72 -6.55
CA MET A 5 9.58 37.22 -6.29
C MET A 5 9.97 36.10 -7.25
N VAL A 6 11.23 36.08 -7.66
CA VAL A 6 11.79 34.92 -8.38
C VAL A 6 12.16 33.86 -7.36
N VAL A 7 11.48 32.73 -7.39
CA VAL A 7 11.76 31.59 -6.50
C VAL A 7 12.68 30.61 -7.20
N ILE A 8 13.83 30.33 -6.64
CA ILE A 8 14.79 29.33 -7.15
C ILE A 8 14.80 28.16 -6.15
N VAL A 9 14.45 26.97 -6.62
CA VAL A 9 14.60 25.73 -5.86
C VAL A 9 15.95 25.12 -6.21
N ALA A 10 16.88 25.08 -5.26
CA ALA A 10 18.19 24.52 -5.47
C ALA A 10 18.34 23.12 -4.84
N ASN A 11 19.20 22.27 -5.45
CA ASN A 11 19.45 20.94 -4.92
C ASN A 11 20.49 21.02 -3.78
N ALA A 12 20.09 20.62 -2.57
CA ALA A 12 20.96 20.65 -1.39
C ALA A 12 22.25 19.82 -1.58
N ARG A 13 22.20 18.72 -2.35
CA ARG A 13 23.39 17.90 -2.65
C ARG A 13 24.36 18.67 -3.54
N HIS A 14 23.87 19.44 -4.51
CA HIS A 14 24.70 20.28 -5.36
C HIS A 14 25.40 21.38 -4.55
N MET A 15 24.65 22.07 -3.66
CA MET A 15 25.19 23.10 -2.79
C MET A 15 26.28 22.58 -1.84
N LYS A 16 26.15 21.33 -1.37
CA LYS A 16 27.17 20.69 -0.51
C LYS A 16 28.48 20.38 -1.24
N ASN A 17 28.42 20.20 -2.54
CA ASN A 17 29.59 19.86 -3.37
C ASN A 17 30.33 21.08 -3.93
N VAL A 18 29.80 22.29 -3.72
CA VAL A 18 30.54 23.53 -4.13
C VAL A 18 31.73 23.72 -3.22
N PRO A 19 32.95 23.79 -3.78
CA PRO A 19 34.17 24.05 -2.98
C PRO A 19 34.09 25.39 -2.23
N GLY A 20 34.33 25.37 -0.95
CA GLY A 20 34.31 26.55 -0.10
C GLY A 20 34.44 26.21 1.37
N LYS A 21 34.87 27.11 2.19
CA LYS A 21 35.00 26.90 3.63
C LYS A 21 33.62 26.75 4.27
N LYS A 22 33.28 25.55 4.68
CA LYS A 22 32.20 25.24 5.61
C LYS A 22 32.63 25.57 7.04
N THR A 23 32.76 26.80 7.38
CA THR A 23 32.95 27.15 8.77
C THR A 23 31.75 27.96 9.21
N ASP A 24 31.02 27.48 10.19
CA ASP A 24 30.06 28.15 11.08
C ASP A 24 29.15 29.25 10.50
N MET A 25 29.14 29.43 9.17
CA MET A 25 28.16 30.29 8.49
C MET A 25 26.79 29.66 8.60
N LYS A 26 25.83 30.44 9.02
CA LYS A 26 24.43 30.05 8.97
C LYS A 26 24.07 29.63 7.53
N ASP A 27 23.33 28.57 7.36
CA ASP A 27 22.96 28.01 6.04
C ASP A 27 22.39 29.09 5.10
N ALA A 28 21.65 30.06 5.64
CA ALA A 28 21.09 31.18 4.88
C ALA A 28 22.15 32.11 4.27
N GLU A 29 23.23 32.44 5.01
CA GLU A 29 24.32 33.29 4.53
C GLU A 29 25.12 32.59 3.42
N TRP A 30 25.34 31.30 3.57
CA TRP A 30 25.98 30.48 2.54
C TRP A 30 25.16 30.44 1.26
N ILE A 31 23.85 30.18 1.37
CA ILE A 31 22.92 30.19 0.23
C ILE A 31 22.91 31.56 -0.47
N ALA A 32 22.86 32.63 0.29
CA ALA A 32 22.94 34.01 -0.26
C ALA A 32 24.25 34.28 -0.99
N THR A 33 25.37 33.80 -0.45
CA THR A 33 26.68 33.91 -1.08
C THR A 33 26.76 33.14 -2.40
N LEU A 34 26.27 31.91 -2.41
CA LEU A 34 26.19 31.08 -3.63
C LEU A 34 25.29 31.70 -4.69
N LEU A 35 24.15 32.29 -4.29
CA LEU A 35 23.22 32.95 -5.20
C LEU A 35 23.89 34.15 -5.85
N ARG A 36 24.53 35.01 -5.04
CA ARG A 36 25.24 36.19 -5.51
C ARG A 36 26.41 35.87 -6.44
N ALA A 37 27.08 34.76 -6.19
CA ALA A 37 28.18 34.27 -7.03
C ALA A 37 27.72 33.56 -8.32
N GLY A 38 26.40 33.39 -8.55
CA GLY A 38 25.85 32.65 -9.70
C GLY A 38 26.09 31.14 -9.66
N LEU A 39 26.49 30.61 -8.48
CA LEU A 39 26.81 29.17 -8.31
C LEU A 39 25.59 28.31 -7.96
N LEU A 40 24.42 28.94 -7.75
CA LEU A 40 23.17 28.20 -7.53
C LEU A 40 22.52 27.82 -8.86
N GLN A 41 22.51 26.53 -9.15
CA GLN A 41 21.73 26.01 -10.26
C GLN A 41 20.30 25.71 -9.79
N GLY A 42 19.32 26.32 -10.44
CA GLY A 42 17.91 26.07 -10.19
C GLY A 42 17.52 24.66 -10.60
N SER A 43 16.81 23.94 -9.75
CA SER A 43 16.17 22.69 -10.10
C SER A 43 14.93 22.94 -10.95
N PHE A 44 14.65 22.07 -11.90
CA PHE A 44 13.42 22.14 -12.68
C PHE A 44 12.19 22.00 -11.78
N ILE A 45 11.33 23.01 -11.81
CA ILE A 45 10.04 23.00 -11.11
C ILE A 45 8.96 22.66 -12.15
N PRO A 46 8.30 21.50 -12.04
CA PRO A 46 7.22 21.15 -12.94
C PRO A 46 6.06 22.14 -12.86
N SER A 47 5.31 22.29 -13.94
CA SER A 47 4.07 23.05 -13.95
C SER A 47 3.07 22.56 -12.91
N GLN A 48 2.14 23.42 -12.50
CA GLN A 48 1.17 23.11 -11.45
C GLN A 48 0.35 21.82 -11.73
N PRO A 49 -0.14 21.57 -12.96
CA PRO A 49 -0.83 20.31 -13.26
C PRO A 49 0.04 19.07 -13.03
N ILE A 50 1.31 19.12 -13.42
CA ILE A 50 2.27 18.02 -13.21
C ILE A 50 2.56 17.80 -11.71
N ARG A 51 2.64 18.88 -10.92
CA ARG A 51 2.80 18.75 -9.46
C ARG A 51 1.60 18.06 -8.83
N ARG A 52 0.37 18.47 -9.19
CA ARG A 52 -0.87 17.83 -8.72
C ARG A 52 -0.93 16.35 -9.10
N LEU A 53 -0.59 16.01 -10.34
CA LEU A 53 -0.55 14.63 -10.78
C LEU A 53 0.48 13.80 -9.98
N ARG A 54 1.65 14.37 -9.69
CA ARG A 54 2.66 13.72 -8.83
C ARG A 54 2.14 13.45 -7.42
N ASP A 55 1.40 14.38 -6.84
CA ASP A 55 0.84 14.19 -5.49
C ASP A 55 -0.20 13.07 -5.49
N LEU A 56 -1.10 13.04 -6.47
CA LEU A 56 -2.10 11.96 -6.62
C LEU A 56 -1.43 10.60 -6.85
N THR A 57 -0.42 10.53 -7.72
CA THR A 57 0.27 9.26 -8.00
C THR A 57 1.10 8.76 -6.81
N ARG A 58 1.69 9.65 -6.01
CA ARG A 58 2.37 9.29 -4.75
C ARG A 58 1.38 8.77 -3.72
N TYR A 59 0.22 9.42 -3.59
CA TYR A 59 -0.82 8.97 -2.69
C TYR A 59 -1.41 7.63 -3.14
N ARG A 60 -1.66 7.45 -4.45
CA ARG A 60 -2.04 6.14 -5.01
C ARG A 60 -1.05 5.04 -4.61
N LYS A 61 0.25 5.32 -4.73
CA LYS A 61 1.30 4.36 -4.33
C LYS A 61 1.19 3.98 -2.85
N SER A 62 0.99 4.95 -1.95
CA SER A 62 0.84 4.66 -0.51
C SER A 62 -0.39 3.79 -0.21
N ILE A 63 -1.52 4.00 -0.92
CA ILE A 63 -2.71 3.14 -0.78
C ILE A 63 -2.42 1.70 -1.24
N VAL A 64 -1.69 1.51 -2.35
CA VAL A 64 -1.30 0.17 -2.83
C VAL A 64 -0.39 -0.54 -1.82
N GLU A 65 0.53 0.18 -1.19
CA GLU A 65 1.39 -0.35 -0.12
C GLU A 65 0.55 -0.72 1.12
N GLU A 66 -0.44 0.09 1.47
CA GLU A 66 -1.40 -0.21 2.55
C GLU A 66 -2.21 -1.47 2.26
N ILE A 67 -2.78 -1.61 1.06
CA ILE A 67 -3.50 -2.82 0.61
C ILE A 67 -2.61 -4.05 0.78
N THR A 68 -1.36 -3.98 0.36
CA THR A 68 -0.40 -5.09 0.50
C THR A 68 -0.16 -5.43 1.98
N SER A 69 -0.02 -4.42 2.82
CA SER A 69 0.14 -4.60 4.27
C SER A 69 -1.09 -5.26 4.91
N GLN A 70 -2.31 -4.84 4.52
CA GLN A 70 -3.55 -5.45 5.00
C GLN A 70 -3.68 -6.90 4.55
N LYS A 71 -3.37 -7.21 3.30
CA LYS A 71 -3.35 -8.59 2.79
C LYS A 71 -2.43 -9.49 3.62
N ASN A 72 -1.21 -9.04 3.89
CA ASN A 72 -0.26 -9.79 4.71
C ASN A 72 -0.77 -10.00 6.15
N ARG A 73 -1.47 -9.03 6.74
CA ARG A 73 -2.07 -9.17 8.08
C ARG A 73 -3.18 -10.22 8.09
N ILE A 74 -4.06 -10.20 7.08
CA ILE A 74 -5.14 -11.19 6.93
C ILE A 74 -4.53 -12.59 6.79
N GLU A 75 -3.54 -12.76 5.93
CA GLU A 75 -2.88 -14.04 5.72
C GLU A 75 -2.24 -14.57 7.01
N LYS A 76 -1.50 -13.74 7.74
CA LYS A 76 -0.92 -14.11 9.05
C LYS A 76 -2.00 -14.50 10.05
N HIS A 77 -3.12 -13.78 10.08
CA HIS A 77 -4.22 -14.10 10.97
C HIS A 77 -4.86 -15.45 10.60
N LEU A 78 -5.11 -15.73 9.32
CA LEU A 78 -5.59 -17.03 8.85
C LEU A 78 -4.63 -18.15 9.25
N GLN A 79 -3.34 -17.98 9.01
CA GLN A 79 -2.31 -18.97 9.37
C GLN A 79 -2.26 -19.24 10.88
N SER A 80 -2.36 -18.20 11.71
CA SER A 80 -2.40 -18.36 13.18
C SER A 80 -3.64 -19.12 13.68
N CYS A 81 -4.74 -19.11 12.90
CA CYS A 81 -5.95 -19.88 13.16
C CYS A 81 -5.95 -21.28 12.49
N GLY A 82 -4.83 -21.70 11.88
CA GLY A 82 -4.68 -23.00 11.25
C GLY A 82 -5.18 -23.08 9.80
N PHE A 83 -5.49 -21.95 9.14
CA PHE A 83 -5.93 -21.90 7.75
C PHE A 83 -4.77 -21.54 6.82
N LYS A 84 -4.30 -22.51 6.00
CA LYS A 84 -3.15 -22.35 5.09
C LYS A 84 -3.59 -22.17 3.63
N LEU A 85 -4.47 -21.20 3.37
CA LEU A 85 -5.07 -21.01 2.03
C LEU A 85 -4.03 -20.67 0.97
N SER A 86 -3.01 -19.88 1.27
CA SER A 86 -1.96 -19.46 0.34
C SER A 86 -1.08 -20.60 -0.20
N THR A 87 -1.06 -21.74 0.48
CA THR A 87 -0.34 -22.93 -0.01
C THR A 87 -0.98 -23.50 -1.29
N PHE A 88 -2.29 -23.35 -1.44
CA PHE A 88 -3.05 -24.00 -2.51
C PHE A 88 -3.75 -23.02 -3.46
N LEU A 89 -4.08 -21.82 -2.98
CA LEU A 89 -4.65 -20.74 -3.79
C LEU A 89 -3.55 -19.75 -4.18
N THR A 90 -3.38 -19.56 -5.48
CA THR A 90 -2.44 -18.56 -6.03
C THR A 90 -2.79 -17.13 -5.58
N ASP A 91 -4.10 -16.84 -5.49
CA ASP A 91 -4.63 -15.58 -4.96
C ASP A 91 -5.73 -15.89 -3.95
N ILE A 92 -5.41 -15.73 -2.67
CA ILE A 92 -6.37 -15.93 -1.57
C ILE A 92 -7.40 -14.80 -1.48
N PHE A 93 -7.15 -13.65 -2.12
CA PHE A 93 -8.06 -12.50 -2.18
C PHE A 93 -8.94 -12.50 -3.43
N GLY A 94 -8.75 -13.47 -4.33
CA GLY A 94 -9.64 -13.72 -5.45
C GLY A 94 -11.00 -14.30 -5.01
N VAL A 95 -11.91 -14.48 -5.96
CA VAL A 95 -13.33 -14.86 -5.72
C VAL A 95 -13.48 -16.04 -4.76
N SER A 96 -12.71 -17.12 -4.95
CA SER A 96 -12.83 -18.34 -4.12
C SER A 96 -12.28 -18.13 -2.71
N GLY A 97 -11.09 -17.52 -2.59
CA GLY A 97 -10.48 -17.27 -1.30
C GLY A 97 -11.26 -16.24 -0.48
N ARG A 98 -11.78 -15.18 -1.12
CA ARG A 98 -12.64 -14.20 -0.46
C ARG A 98 -13.92 -14.84 0.07
N ALA A 99 -14.60 -15.67 -0.70
CA ALA A 99 -15.81 -16.37 -0.25
C ALA A 99 -15.54 -17.30 0.96
N ILE A 100 -14.39 -17.98 0.97
CA ILE A 100 -13.95 -18.79 2.12
C ILE A 100 -13.71 -17.89 3.34
N MET A 101 -12.99 -16.76 3.19
CA MET A 101 -12.72 -15.83 4.31
C MET A 101 -14.00 -15.23 4.88
N ASP A 102 -14.95 -14.84 4.04
CA ASP A 102 -16.25 -14.32 4.47
C ASP A 102 -17.06 -15.37 5.21
N HIS A 103 -16.99 -16.65 4.80
CA HIS A 103 -17.60 -17.75 5.53
C HIS A 103 -16.93 -17.95 6.90
N LEU A 104 -15.59 -17.96 6.96
CA LEU A 104 -14.83 -18.09 8.20
C LEU A 104 -15.10 -16.96 9.19
N ALA A 105 -15.23 -15.73 8.70
CA ALA A 105 -15.60 -14.57 9.51
C ALA A 105 -16.99 -14.72 10.16
N ARG A 106 -17.92 -15.43 9.52
CA ARG A 106 -19.26 -15.69 10.06
C ARG A 106 -19.30 -16.88 11.01
N SER A 107 -18.71 -18.01 10.60
CA SER A 107 -18.91 -19.33 11.28
C SER A 107 -17.70 -19.78 12.11
N GLY A 108 -16.50 -19.25 11.83
CA GLY A 108 -15.24 -19.61 12.49
C GLY A 108 -14.67 -20.96 12.07
N ARG A 109 -15.39 -21.70 11.23
CA ARG A 109 -14.97 -22.98 10.63
C ARG A 109 -15.64 -23.13 9.28
N ILE A 110 -15.12 -24.01 8.44
CA ILE A 110 -15.71 -24.33 7.15
C ILE A 110 -15.66 -25.84 6.96
N SER A 111 -16.76 -26.43 6.50
CA SER A 111 -16.80 -27.86 6.17
C SER A 111 -16.20 -28.14 4.79
N PRO A 112 -15.69 -29.36 4.53
CA PRO A 112 -15.26 -29.73 3.19
C PRO A 112 -16.36 -29.57 2.11
N GLN A 113 -17.63 -29.75 2.48
CA GLN A 113 -18.79 -29.57 1.59
C GLN A 113 -19.00 -28.07 1.25
N ASP A 114 -18.85 -27.20 2.22
CA ASP A 114 -18.95 -25.74 1.98
C ASP A 114 -17.85 -25.24 1.05
N VAL A 115 -16.64 -25.82 1.14
CA VAL A 115 -15.52 -25.50 0.24
C VAL A 115 -15.89 -25.77 -1.22
N ASP A 116 -16.63 -26.85 -1.51
CA ASP A 116 -17.08 -27.21 -2.86
C ASP A 116 -17.93 -26.11 -3.51
N GLN A 117 -18.69 -25.35 -2.71
CA GLN A 117 -19.54 -24.24 -3.18
C GLN A 117 -18.74 -22.99 -3.53
N TYR A 118 -17.66 -22.73 -2.78
CA TYR A 118 -16.88 -21.49 -2.92
C TYR A 118 -15.75 -21.60 -3.92
N VAL A 119 -15.18 -22.80 -4.11
CA VAL A 119 -14.05 -22.99 -5.02
C VAL A 119 -14.52 -23.07 -6.46
N LYS A 120 -14.12 -22.10 -7.29
CA LYS A 120 -14.56 -21.95 -8.68
C LYS A 120 -13.37 -21.99 -9.66
N LYS A 121 -13.68 -22.26 -10.94
CA LYS A 121 -12.74 -22.20 -12.07
C LYS A 121 -11.45 -23.02 -11.83
N ARG A 122 -10.29 -22.40 -12.08
CA ARG A 122 -8.96 -23.03 -11.94
C ARG A 122 -8.66 -23.58 -10.53
N ALA A 123 -9.20 -22.97 -9.49
CA ALA A 123 -8.99 -23.45 -8.13
C ALA A 123 -9.63 -24.84 -7.88
N ARG A 124 -10.61 -25.26 -8.70
CA ARG A 124 -11.23 -26.59 -8.59
C ARG A 124 -10.27 -27.76 -8.85
N THR A 125 -9.22 -27.57 -9.60
CA THR A 125 -8.19 -28.61 -9.83
C THR A 125 -7.45 -28.99 -8.54
N LYS A 126 -7.44 -28.10 -7.54
CA LYS A 126 -6.80 -28.29 -6.23
C LYS A 126 -7.82 -28.44 -5.09
N LEU A 127 -9.04 -28.80 -5.39
CA LEU A 127 -10.15 -28.81 -4.43
C LEU A 127 -9.87 -29.68 -3.19
N ASN A 128 -9.32 -30.89 -3.39
CA ASN A 128 -9.00 -31.79 -2.29
C ASN A 128 -7.89 -31.23 -1.38
N GLU A 129 -6.91 -30.57 -1.98
CA GLU A 129 -5.82 -29.92 -1.25
C GLU A 129 -6.34 -28.73 -0.45
N ILE A 130 -7.25 -27.93 -1.03
CA ILE A 130 -7.90 -26.80 -0.35
C ILE A 130 -8.72 -27.28 0.84
N LYS A 131 -9.44 -28.42 0.71
CA LYS A 131 -10.17 -29.03 1.82
C LYS A 131 -9.27 -29.40 3.00
N LEU A 132 -8.03 -29.81 2.73
CA LEU A 132 -7.03 -30.07 3.77
C LEU A 132 -6.49 -28.80 4.41
N ALA A 133 -6.46 -27.70 3.68
CA ALA A 133 -5.96 -26.39 4.15
C ALA A 133 -6.91 -25.66 5.11
N VAL A 134 -8.18 -26.10 5.22
CA VAL A 134 -9.23 -25.41 5.97
C VAL A 134 -9.62 -26.10 7.28
N ASN A 135 -8.73 -26.90 7.84
CA ASN A 135 -8.94 -27.65 9.09
C ASN A 135 -8.81 -26.78 10.37
N GLY A 136 -8.60 -25.50 10.22
CA GLY A 136 -8.50 -24.55 11.33
C GLY A 136 -9.85 -24.28 12.01
N ARG A 137 -9.77 -23.57 13.14
CA ARG A 137 -10.93 -23.08 13.86
C ARG A 137 -10.64 -21.69 14.43
N MET A 138 -11.63 -20.81 14.31
CA MET A 138 -11.60 -19.46 14.91
C MET A 138 -12.59 -19.39 16.07
N ASP A 139 -12.16 -18.82 17.18
CA ASP A 139 -13.05 -18.41 18.25
C ASP A 139 -13.82 -17.11 17.89
N HIS A 140 -14.63 -16.61 18.80
CA HIS A 140 -15.41 -15.40 18.58
C HIS A 140 -14.54 -14.18 18.30
N LEU A 141 -13.48 -13.96 19.09
CA LEU A 141 -12.60 -12.80 18.97
C LEU A 141 -11.81 -12.83 17.66
N GLN A 142 -11.31 -14.00 17.27
CA GLN A 142 -10.59 -14.20 16.01
C GLN A 142 -11.47 -13.92 14.80
N ARG A 143 -12.75 -14.30 14.83
CA ARG A 143 -13.73 -13.98 13.77
C ARG A 143 -14.00 -12.48 13.67
N GLU A 144 -14.24 -11.81 14.80
CA GLU A 144 -14.46 -10.36 14.80
C GLU A 144 -13.22 -9.63 14.28
N PHE A 145 -12.03 -10.07 14.66
CA PHE A 145 -10.81 -9.50 14.13
C PHE A 145 -10.67 -9.70 12.62
N LEU A 146 -11.00 -10.88 12.09
CA LEU A 146 -11.01 -11.12 10.64
C LEU A 146 -12.00 -10.19 9.92
N LYS A 147 -13.22 -9.97 10.47
CA LYS A 147 -14.19 -9.02 9.91
C LYS A 147 -13.63 -7.61 9.81
N ILE A 148 -12.96 -7.13 10.88
CA ILE A 148 -12.33 -5.80 10.89
C ILE A 148 -11.26 -5.71 9.81
N LEU A 149 -10.41 -6.72 9.68
CA LEU A 149 -9.34 -6.74 8.68
C LEU A 149 -9.89 -6.75 7.24
N LEU A 150 -10.93 -7.54 6.97
CA LEU A 150 -11.57 -7.61 5.65
C LEU A 150 -12.25 -6.29 5.29
N LYS A 151 -12.99 -5.69 6.24
CA LYS A 151 -13.62 -4.38 6.04
C LYS A 151 -12.58 -3.32 5.70
N ARG A 152 -11.48 -3.28 6.43
CA ARG A 152 -10.40 -2.31 6.18
C ARG A 152 -9.73 -2.50 4.82
N LEU A 153 -9.59 -3.75 4.36
CA LEU A 153 -9.11 -4.04 3.02
C LEU A 153 -10.06 -3.50 1.95
N ASP A 154 -11.38 -3.69 2.13
CA ASP A 154 -12.40 -3.20 1.20
C ASP A 154 -12.39 -1.66 1.14
N GLU A 155 -12.33 -0.98 2.27
CA GLU A 155 -12.20 0.49 2.36
C GLU A 155 -10.96 0.99 1.61
N SER A 156 -9.82 0.30 1.73
CA SER A 156 -8.60 0.66 1.00
C SER A 156 -8.75 0.50 -0.52
N TYR A 157 -9.49 -0.49 -0.98
CA TYR A 157 -9.81 -0.64 -2.41
C TYR A 157 -10.75 0.45 -2.91
N GLU A 158 -11.75 0.85 -2.13
CA GLU A 158 -12.63 1.96 -2.47
C GLU A 158 -11.84 3.27 -2.59
N HIS A 159 -10.94 3.55 -1.65
CA HIS A 159 -10.06 4.71 -1.71
C HIS A 159 -9.15 4.67 -2.96
N LEU A 160 -8.61 3.51 -3.32
CA LEU A 160 -7.81 3.35 -4.52
C LEU A 160 -8.61 3.73 -5.78
N GLN A 161 -9.85 3.23 -5.90
CA GLN A 161 -10.73 3.56 -7.01
C GLN A 161 -11.03 5.06 -7.11
N LEU A 162 -11.31 5.71 -5.96
CA LEU A 162 -11.56 7.15 -5.92
C LEU A 162 -10.37 7.98 -6.41
N ILE A 163 -9.16 7.60 -6.04
CA ILE A 163 -7.93 8.27 -6.49
C ILE A 163 -7.65 8.01 -7.97
N GLU A 164 -7.87 6.79 -8.46
CA GLU A 164 -7.69 6.44 -9.87
C GLU A 164 -8.62 7.21 -10.80
N GLN A 165 -9.82 7.57 -10.32
CA GLN A 165 -10.74 8.44 -11.08
C GLN A 165 -10.29 9.91 -11.15
N LYS A 166 -9.33 10.33 -10.31
CA LYS A 166 -8.82 11.70 -10.26
C LYS A 166 -7.49 11.85 -11.02
N ILE A 167 -6.85 10.78 -11.38
CA ILE A 167 -5.63 10.73 -12.18
C ILE A 167 -5.94 10.71 -13.67
#